data_fc72459305122be77a0b6d9f3989cef9
#
_entry.id   fc72459305122be77a0b6d9f3989cef9
#
_cell.length_a   1.000
_cell.length_b   1.000
_cell.length_c   1.000
_cell.angle_alpha   90.00
_cell.angle_beta   90.00
_cell.angle_gamma   90.00
#
_symmetry.space_group_name_H-M   'P 1'
#
loop_
_entity.id
_entity.type
_entity.pdbx_description
1 polymer ?
#
loop_
_entity_poly.entity_id
_entity_poly.type
_entity_poly.pdbx_seq_one_letter_code
_entity_poly.pdbx_strand_id
1 'polypeptide(L)'
;MQGCANDFGKLIGKVAVLRMAFGCPDTVPELSEWKRLGAMTTKGIDYSMNTVNSEADDAKGLVENLVNNMDFTISGEGEFRKSDKDNEIGAWRLSKYIFDEVQAGRQPTVWVRFDFAGENAGTYLMGYMNTTSWSGDFGTSDISTFSGEWKVYDADTVVFEVADAIAATGVEVTPATVSLVVGASQQLSGSVLPVDATNKAISWSSSDEEIATVTDNGLVKAIAAGSATITATTSDGSFTDTSAITVTES
;
A
#
# COMPACT_ATOMS: atom_id res chain seq x y z
N MET A 1 0.04 -33.08 11.28
CA MET A 1 -0.45 -31.79 11.80
C MET A 1 -0.22 -30.76 10.69
N GLN A 2 -1.27 -30.39 10.03
CA GLN A 2 -1.23 -29.39 8.98
C GLN A 2 -1.21 -28.04 9.68
N GLY A 3 -0.06 -27.37 9.64
CA GLY A 3 0.04 -25.99 10.16
C GLY A 3 -0.87 -25.10 9.32
N CYS A 4 -1.74 -24.35 9.97
CA CYS A 4 -2.45 -23.26 9.30
C CYS A 4 -1.41 -22.31 8.73
N ALA A 5 -1.41 -22.12 7.43
CA ALA A 5 -0.64 -21.08 6.77
C ALA A 5 -1.33 -19.73 7.08
N ASN A 6 -1.13 -19.25 8.30
CA ASN A 6 -1.50 -17.89 8.69
C ASN A 6 -0.28 -17.01 8.49
N ASP A 7 0.03 -16.70 7.25
CA ASP A 7 1.00 -15.67 6.95
C ASP A 7 0.32 -14.29 7.05
N PHE A 8 0.06 -13.88 8.29
CA PHE A 8 -0.27 -12.49 8.60
C PHE A 8 1.04 -11.68 8.58
N GLY A 9 1.66 -11.58 7.40
CA GLY A 9 2.91 -10.89 7.21
C GLY A 9 2.87 -9.48 7.79
N LYS A 10 4.00 -8.98 8.32
CA LYS A 10 4.12 -7.61 8.77
C LYS A 10 4.15 -6.66 7.57
N LEU A 11 3.36 -5.59 7.62
CA LEU A 11 3.42 -4.52 6.63
C LEU A 11 4.79 -3.83 6.68
N ILE A 12 5.41 -3.67 5.52
CA ILE A 12 6.62 -2.86 5.37
C ILE A 12 6.19 -1.41 5.11
N GLY A 13 6.75 -0.43 5.83
CA GLY A 13 6.34 0.98 5.77
C GLY A 13 6.33 1.64 4.37
N LYS A 14 6.93 1.01 3.36
CA LYS A 14 6.88 1.46 1.96
C LYS A 14 5.51 1.28 1.29
N VAL A 15 4.63 0.49 1.87
CA VAL A 15 3.28 0.23 1.33
C VAL A 15 2.27 1.32 1.66
N ALA A 16 2.65 2.36 2.38
CA ALA A 16 1.76 3.48 2.71
C ALA A 16 2.17 4.76 1.96
N VAL A 17 1.17 5.48 1.43
CA VAL A 17 1.35 6.75 0.72
C VAL A 17 0.48 7.80 1.37
N LEU A 18 1.09 8.90 1.83
CA LEU A 18 0.37 10.08 2.29
C LEU A 18 0.11 11.01 1.11
N ARG A 19 -1.16 11.32 0.87
CA ARG A 19 -1.61 12.23 -0.18
C ARG A 19 -2.37 13.39 0.43
N MET A 20 -2.37 14.49 -0.28
CA MET A 20 -3.10 15.70 0.10
C MET A 20 -3.77 16.33 -1.10
N ALA A 21 -4.81 17.10 -0.81
CA ALA A 21 -5.43 17.99 -1.76
C ALA A 21 -5.85 19.29 -1.05
N PHE A 22 -5.78 20.41 -1.76
CA PHE A 22 -6.36 21.66 -1.31
C PHE A 22 -7.83 21.70 -1.71
N GLY A 23 -8.67 22.31 -0.89
CA GLY A 23 -10.11 22.42 -1.15
C GLY A 23 -10.90 22.79 0.08
N CYS A 24 -12.22 22.75 -0.03
CA CYS A 24 -13.17 22.99 1.05
C CYS A 24 -13.76 21.66 1.56
N PRO A 25 -14.26 21.60 2.80
CA PRO A 25 -14.81 20.33 3.36
C PRO A 25 -16.06 19.83 2.62
N ASP A 26 -16.82 20.73 2.00
CA ASP A 26 -18.07 20.39 1.31
C ASP A 26 -17.90 19.57 0.02
N THR A 27 -16.67 19.45 -0.46
CA THR A 27 -16.38 18.75 -1.73
C THR A 27 -15.16 17.87 -1.56
N VAL A 28 -15.38 16.55 -1.62
CA VAL A 28 -14.29 15.57 -1.63
C VAL A 28 -13.51 15.72 -2.94
N PRO A 29 -12.17 15.83 -2.88
CA PRO A 29 -11.35 15.98 -4.08
C PRO A 29 -11.47 14.80 -5.03
N GLU A 30 -11.46 15.08 -6.33
CA GLU A 30 -11.39 14.05 -7.37
C GLU A 30 -10.05 13.28 -7.31
N LEU A 31 -10.01 12.04 -7.79
CA LEU A 31 -8.81 11.18 -7.71
C LEU A 31 -7.55 11.83 -8.30
N SER A 32 -7.70 12.66 -9.33
CA SER A 32 -6.61 13.39 -9.99
C SER A 32 -6.02 14.54 -9.15
N GLU A 33 -6.76 15.03 -8.16
CA GLU A 33 -6.36 16.15 -7.30
C GLU A 33 -5.51 15.69 -6.12
N TRP A 34 -5.60 14.41 -5.75
CA TRP A 34 -4.80 13.83 -4.68
C TRP A 34 -3.34 13.67 -5.09
N LYS A 35 -2.49 14.48 -4.51
CA LYS A 35 -1.05 14.49 -4.76
C LYS A 35 -0.27 13.97 -3.57
N ARG A 36 0.82 13.27 -3.82
CA ARG A 36 1.72 12.81 -2.75
C ARG A 36 2.31 14.00 -2.00
N LEU A 37 2.46 13.87 -0.69
CA LEU A 37 3.24 14.81 0.10
C LEU A 37 4.73 14.51 -0.07
N GLY A 38 5.42 15.32 -0.83
CA GLY A 38 6.88 15.38 -0.96
C GLY A 38 7.68 14.09 -0.87
N ALA A 39 8.90 14.20 -0.36
CA ALA A 39 9.82 13.07 -0.12
C ALA A 39 9.65 12.57 1.32
N MET A 40 8.58 11.83 1.59
CA MET A 40 8.30 11.27 2.92
C MET A 40 9.26 10.15 3.31
N THR A 41 9.77 10.21 4.53
CA THR A 41 10.61 9.18 5.17
C THR A 41 9.82 8.36 6.18
N THR A 42 8.96 9.02 6.97
CA THR A 42 8.06 8.37 7.93
C THR A 42 6.62 8.84 7.74
N LYS A 43 5.68 8.01 8.14
CA LYS A 43 4.24 8.29 8.14
C LYS A 43 3.59 7.53 9.28
N GLY A 44 2.72 8.18 10.03
CA GLY A 44 2.04 7.61 11.18
C GLY A 44 0.57 7.96 11.21
N ILE A 45 -0.18 7.08 11.84
CA ILE A 45 -1.57 7.28 12.25
C ILE A 45 -1.62 7.01 13.74
N ASP A 46 -2.22 7.90 14.50
CA ASP A 46 -2.42 7.74 15.93
C ASP A 46 -3.89 7.92 16.29
N TYR A 47 -4.36 7.01 17.15
CA TYR A 47 -5.70 7.00 17.69
C TYR A 47 -5.61 7.13 19.22
N SER A 48 -5.82 8.32 19.74
CA SER A 48 -5.85 8.57 21.18
C SER A 48 -7.29 8.52 21.70
N MET A 49 -7.57 7.52 22.56
CA MET A 49 -8.89 7.34 23.16
C MET A 49 -9.02 8.16 24.43
N ASN A 50 -10.01 9.03 24.48
CA ASN A 50 -10.38 9.74 25.71
C ASN A 50 -11.43 8.92 26.46
N THR A 51 -11.13 8.56 27.70
CA THR A 51 -12.00 7.73 28.53
C THR A 51 -12.61 8.52 29.69
N VAL A 52 -13.81 8.14 30.06
CA VAL A 52 -14.45 8.54 31.33
C VAL A 52 -14.61 7.30 32.20
N ASN A 53 -14.46 7.47 33.48
CA ASN A 53 -14.61 6.40 34.44
C ASN A 53 -16.02 6.41 35.01
N SER A 54 -16.64 5.24 35.10
CA SER A 54 -17.87 5.04 35.87
C SER A 54 -17.54 4.35 37.20
N GLU A 55 -17.99 4.93 38.30
CA GLU A 55 -17.88 4.39 39.65
C GLU A 55 -19.28 4.07 40.21
N ALA A 56 -20.19 3.60 39.34
CA ALA A 56 -21.53 3.24 39.74
C ALA A 56 -21.52 2.07 40.74
N ASP A 57 -22.43 2.10 41.74
CA ASP A 57 -22.53 1.08 42.78
C ASP A 57 -22.80 -0.34 42.25
N ASP A 58 -23.31 -0.47 41.02
CA ASP A 58 -23.57 -1.75 40.36
C ASP A 58 -22.33 -2.36 39.68
N ALA A 59 -21.22 -1.63 39.58
CA ALA A 59 -19.95 -2.09 39.01
C ALA A 59 -19.16 -3.06 39.92
N LYS A 60 -19.75 -3.56 40.99
CA LYS A 60 -19.17 -4.53 41.96
C LYS A 60 -17.79 -4.12 42.49
N GLY A 61 -17.56 -2.80 42.62
CA GLY A 61 -16.28 -2.26 43.10
C GLY A 61 -15.17 -2.22 42.03
N LEU A 62 -15.50 -2.44 40.77
CA LEU A 62 -14.59 -2.27 39.62
C LEU A 62 -14.85 -0.93 38.95
N VAL A 63 -13.78 -0.25 38.53
CA VAL A 63 -13.87 0.98 37.73
C VAL A 63 -14.08 0.61 36.28
N GLU A 64 -15.18 1.06 35.71
CA GLU A 64 -15.43 0.90 34.27
C GLU A 64 -14.87 2.10 33.50
N ASN A 65 -14.04 1.82 32.48
CA ASN A 65 -13.48 2.83 31.60
C ASN A 65 -14.25 2.82 30.27
N LEU A 66 -15.00 3.89 30.02
CA LEU A 66 -15.78 4.07 28.81
C LEU A 66 -15.07 5.05 27.88
N VAL A 67 -14.92 4.69 26.61
CA VAL A 67 -14.39 5.60 25.59
C VAL A 67 -15.45 6.65 25.28
N ASN A 68 -15.13 7.91 25.54
CA ASN A 68 -16.03 9.04 25.27
C ASN A 68 -15.85 9.58 23.86
N ASN A 69 -14.61 9.79 23.43
CA ASN A 69 -14.27 10.21 22.08
C ASN A 69 -12.86 9.73 21.71
N MET A 70 -12.49 9.91 20.44
CA MET A 70 -11.19 9.56 19.90
C MET A 70 -10.57 10.80 19.26
N ASP A 71 -9.33 11.11 19.62
CA ASP A 71 -8.50 12.07 18.89
C ASP A 71 -7.71 11.32 17.81
N PHE A 72 -7.93 11.69 16.56
CA PHE A 72 -7.31 11.05 15.41
C PHE A 72 -6.27 12.00 14.79
N THR A 73 -5.03 11.51 14.67
CA THR A 73 -3.91 12.29 14.15
C THR A 73 -3.20 11.52 13.03
N ILE A 74 -2.94 12.19 11.93
CA ILE A 74 -1.98 11.74 10.91
C ILE A 74 -0.70 12.55 11.10
N SER A 75 0.45 11.88 11.08
CA SER A 75 1.76 12.50 11.17
C SER A 75 2.68 12.06 10.05
N GLY A 76 3.70 12.86 9.77
CA GLY A 76 4.68 12.48 8.79
C GLY A 76 5.92 13.34 8.81
N GLU A 77 7.04 12.73 8.42
CA GLU A 77 8.33 13.39 8.26
C GLU A 77 8.86 13.14 6.85
N GLY A 78 9.70 14.01 6.38
CA GLY A 78 10.29 13.90 5.06
C GLY A 78 11.46 14.86 4.84
N GLU A 79 11.94 14.89 3.61
CA GLU A 79 13.08 15.71 3.22
C GLU A 79 12.66 16.87 2.33
N PHE A 80 13.21 18.04 2.57
CA PHE A 80 13.08 19.17 1.65
C PHE A 80 13.86 18.89 0.36
N ARG A 81 13.24 19.15 -0.76
CA ARG A 81 13.91 19.20 -2.06
C ARG A 81 14.28 20.63 -2.40
N LYS A 82 15.22 20.83 -3.33
CA LYS A 82 15.56 22.17 -3.86
C LYS A 82 14.33 22.88 -4.44
N SER A 83 13.44 22.10 -5.07
CA SER A 83 12.14 22.55 -5.58
C SER A 83 11.13 21.40 -5.51
N ASP A 84 9.86 21.76 -5.30
CA ASP A 84 8.77 20.79 -5.35
C ASP A 84 8.55 20.31 -6.78
N LYS A 85 8.15 19.03 -6.94
CA LYS A 85 7.75 18.49 -8.23
C LYS A 85 6.33 18.91 -8.59
N ASP A 86 6.01 18.97 -9.88
CA ASP A 86 4.68 19.39 -10.36
C ASP A 86 3.56 18.40 -9.97
N ASN A 87 3.89 17.11 -9.83
CA ASN A 87 2.95 16.05 -9.52
C ASN A 87 2.84 15.72 -8.02
N GLU A 88 3.38 16.57 -7.15
CA GLU A 88 3.30 16.41 -5.69
C GLU A 88 2.91 17.74 -5.00
N ILE A 89 2.39 17.65 -3.78
CA ILE A 89 2.39 18.77 -2.84
C ILE A 89 3.71 18.67 -2.09
N GLY A 90 4.68 19.49 -2.49
CA GLY A 90 5.98 19.51 -1.85
C GLY A 90 6.01 20.33 -0.57
N ALA A 91 7.08 20.18 0.20
CA ALA A 91 7.23 20.84 1.48
C ALA A 91 7.21 22.38 1.38
N TRP A 92 7.76 22.96 0.30
CA TRP A 92 7.74 24.42 0.10
C TRP A 92 6.33 24.93 -0.19
N ARG A 93 5.58 24.26 -1.04
CA ARG A 93 4.20 24.63 -1.39
C ARG A 93 3.29 24.54 -0.16
N LEU A 94 3.43 23.48 0.64
CA LEU A 94 2.67 23.33 1.86
C LEU A 94 3.06 24.39 2.91
N SER A 95 4.35 24.66 3.10
CA SER A 95 4.83 25.71 4.01
C SER A 95 4.24 27.08 3.65
N LYS A 96 4.26 27.41 2.35
CA LYS A 96 3.68 28.68 1.87
C LYS A 96 2.18 28.73 2.11
N TYR A 97 1.46 27.67 1.80
CA TYR A 97 0.02 27.59 2.04
C TYR A 97 -0.32 27.81 3.52
N ILE A 98 0.34 27.09 4.43
CA ILE A 98 0.13 27.23 5.88
C ILE A 98 0.36 28.68 6.32
N PHE A 99 1.47 29.27 5.88
CA PHE A 99 1.79 30.65 6.20
C PHE A 99 0.72 31.63 5.71
N ASP A 100 0.28 31.51 4.46
CA ASP A 100 -0.72 32.40 3.85
C ASP A 100 -2.08 32.29 4.56
N GLU A 101 -2.53 31.07 4.92
CA GLU A 101 -3.79 30.85 5.63
C GLU A 101 -3.77 31.48 7.02
N VAL A 102 -2.70 31.28 7.78
CA VAL A 102 -2.55 31.86 9.12
C VAL A 102 -2.47 33.40 9.05
N GLN A 103 -1.74 33.97 8.09
CA GLN A 103 -1.68 35.43 7.89
C GLN A 103 -3.05 36.00 7.52
N ALA A 104 -3.88 35.25 6.83
CA ALA A 104 -5.24 35.66 6.49
C ALA A 104 -6.25 35.41 7.63
N GLY A 105 -5.81 34.93 8.79
CA GLY A 105 -6.67 34.63 9.93
C GLY A 105 -7.53 33.37 9.75
N ARG A 106 -7.15 32.49 8.83
CA ARG A 106 -7.83 31.23 8.55
C ARG A 106 -7.05 30.04 9.12
N GLN A 107 -7.72 28.90 9.28
CA GLN A 107 -7.09 27.65 9.66
C GLN A 107 -6.38 27.03 8.44
N PRO A 108 -5.14 26.52 8.59
CA PRO A 108 -4.42 25.87 7.51
C PRO A 108 -4.93 24.42 7.30
N THR A 109 -6.15 24.31 6.80
CA THR A 109 -6.87 23.06 6.60
C THR A 109 -6.61 22.47 5.22
N VAL A 110 -6.44 21.16 5.15
CA VAL A 110 -6.21 20.40 3.92
C VAL A 110 -6.96 19.07 3.97
N TRP A 111 -7.30 18.54 2.80
CA TRP A 111 -7.65 17.15 2.67
C TRP A 111 -6.40 16.29 2.82
N VAL A 112 -6.45 15.32 3.70
CA VAL A 112 -5.37 14.34 3.94
C VAL A 112 -5.90 12.95 3.68
N ARG A 113 -5.12 12.14 2.95
CA ARG A 113 -5.46 10.77 2.64
C ARG A 113 -4.23 9.88 2.81
N PHE A 114 -4.42 8.84 3.59
CA PHE A 114 -3.42 7.82 3.86
C PHE A 114 -3.85 6.55 3.10
N ASP A 115 -3.18 6.25 1.98
CA ASP A 115 -3.45 5.08 1.16
C ASP A 115 -2.53 3.94 1.53
N PHE A 116 -3.07 2.73 1.60
CA PHE A 116 -2.29 1.52 1.67
C PHE A 116 -2.11 0.93 0.26
N ALA A 117 -1.00 0.21 0.04
CA ALA A 117 -0.65 -0.42 -1.23
C ALA A 117 -0.35 -1.91 -1.03
N GLY A 118 -0.09 -2.64 -2.11
CA GLY A 118 0.13 -4.09 -2.07
C GLY A 118 -1.17 -4.83 -1.79
N GLU A 119 -1.14 -5.78 -0.89
CA GLU A 119 -2.30 -6.62 -0.53
C GLU A 119 -3.45 -5.84 0.11
N ASN A 120 -3.16 -4.65 0.65
CA ASN A 120 -4.17 -3.73 1.19
C ASN A 120 -4.50 -2.58 0.22
N ALA A 121 -4.23 -2.75 -1.07
CA ALA A 121 -4.58 -1.75 -2.07
C ALA A 121 -6.10 -1.51 -2.09
N GLY A 122 -6.47 -0.23 -2.06
CA GLY A 122 -7.89 0.16 -1.91
C GLY A 122 -8.30 0.50 -0.48
N THR A 123 -7.55 0.03 0.54
CA THR A 123 -7.71 0.52 1.91
C THR A 123 -7.16 1.93 2.03
N TYR A 124 -7.93 2.82 2.58
CA TYR A 124 -7.49 4.20 2.84
C TYR A 124 -8.22 4.81 4.03
N LEU A 125 -7.58 5.83 4.57
CA LEU A 125 -8.12 6.69 5.60
C LEU A 125 -8.00 8.12 5.12
N MET A 126 -9.07 8.89 5.12
CA MET A 126 -9.05 10.28 4.70
C MET A 126 -9.91 11.16 5.59
N GLY A 127 -9.66 12.47 5.53
CA GLY A 127 -10.48 13.47 6.19
C GLY A 127 -10.01 14.88 5.85
N TYR A 128 -10.88 15.86 6.11
CA TYR A 128 -10.52 17.26 6.08
C TYR A 128 -9.89 17.65 7.41
N MET A 129 -8.62 18.01 7.36
CA MET A 129 -7.79 18.10 8.55
C MET A 129 -7.15 19.49 8.70
N ASN A 130 -6.97 19.92 9.93
CA ASN A 130 -6.18 21.08 10.27
C ASN A 130 -4.71 20.70 10.46
N THR A 131 -3.80 21.45 9.87
CA THR A 131 -2.37 21.31 10.12
C THR A 131 -2.07 21.93 11.49
N THR A 132 -1.85 21.08 12.50
CA THR A 132 -1.63 21.49 13.89
C THR A 132 -0.17 21.66 14.23
N SER A 133 0.73 21.03 13.46
CA SER A 133 2.17 21.21 13.54
C SER A 133 2.79 21.15 12.16
N TRP A 134 3.74 22.04 11.89
CA TRP A 134 4.57 22.04 10.69
C TRP A 134 5.91 22.67 11.03
N SER A 135 7.00 21.91 10.86
CA SER A 135 8.36 22.37 11.13
C SER A 135 9.32 21.95 10.05
N GLY A 136 10.39 22.74 9.89
CA GLY A 136 11.52 22.42 9.02
C GLY A 136 12.83 22.57 9.78
N ASP A 137 13.74 21.62 9.58
CA ASP A 137 15.11 21.65 10.09
C ASP A 137 16.10 21.79 8.92
N PHE A 138 16.92 22.84 8.99
CA PHE A 138 17.89 23.20 7.95
C PHE A 138 19.31 23.21 8.55
N GLY A 139 19.77 22.03 8.98
CA GLY A 139 21.14 21.86 9.50
C GLY A 139 22.23 22.21 8.48
N THR A 140 23.40 22.53 8.95
CA THR A 140 24.52 22.98 8.09
C THR A 140 25.25 21.83 7.39
N SER A 141 25.11 20.60 7.87
CA SER A 141 25.84 19.41 7.39
C SER A 141 24.94 18.25 7.00
N ASP A 142 23.64 18.33 7.28
CA ASP A 142 22.68 17.24 7.06
C ASP A 142 21.62 17.60 6.02
N ILE A 143 20.87 16.58 5.58
CA ILE A 143 19.71 16.76 4.71
C ILE A 143 18.64 17.55 5.47
N SER A 144 18.14 18.62 4.88
CA SER A 144 17.05 19.39 5.46
C SER A 144 15.77 18.57 5.50
N THR A 145 15.12 18.53 6.66
CA THR A 145 13.93 17.72 6.92
C THR A 145 12.73 18.56 7.30
N PHE A 146 11.55 18.01 7.13
CA PHE A 146 10.29 18.56 7.63
C PHE A 146 9.53 17.53 8.45
N SER A 147 8.69 18.01 9.37
CA SER A 147 7.69 17.21 10.05
C SER A 147 6.35 17.95 10.10
N GLY A 148 5.27 17.20 10.10
CA GLY A 148 3.93 17.75 10.17
C GLY A 148 2.94 16.82 10.88
N GLU A 149 1.91 17.44 11.47
CA GLU A 149 0.79 16.75 12.09
C GLU A 149 -0.52 17.35 11.58
N TRP A 150 -1.48 16.49 11.33
CA TRP A 150 -2.82 16.83 10.85
C TRP A 150 -3.85 16.16 11.73
N LYS A 151 -4.73 16.98 12.31
CA LYS A 151 -5.84 16.54 13.16
C LYS A 151 -7.16 16.84 12.50
N VAL A 152 -8.17 16.04 12.80
CA VAL A 152 -9.51 16.21 12.26
C VAL A 152 -10.02 17.64 12.49
N TYR A 153 -10.41 18.29 11.40
CA TYR A 153 -11.09 19.59 11.43
C TYR A 153 -12.59 19.43 11.31
N ASP A 154 -13.02 18.53 10.42
CA ASP A 154 -14.42 18.21 10.20
C ASP A 154 -14.61 16.68 10.28
N ALA A 155 -15.29 16.23 11.33
CA ALA A 155 -15.48 14.81 11.61
C ALA A 155 -16.35 14.09 10.59
N ASP A 156 -17.30 14.80 9.95
CA ASP A 156 -18.19 14.23 8.93
C ASP A 156 -17.45 13.85 7.65
N THR A 157 -16.24 14.39 7.46
CA THR A 157 -15.38 14.10 6.30
C THR A 157 -14.47 12.88 6.50
N VAL A 158 -14.38 12.35 7.74
CA VAL A 158 -13.47 11.24 8.05
C VAL A 158 -14.05 9.94 7.55
N VAL A 159 -13.32 9.29 6.66
CA VAL A 159 -13.66 7.99 6.08
C VAL A 159 -12.50 7.04 6.27
N PHE A 160 -12.78 5.88 6.86
CA PHE A 160 -11.86 4.75 6.89
C PHE A 160 -12.48 3.61 6.08
N GLU A 161 -11.98 3.44 4.86
CA GLU A 161 -12.39 2.37 3.95
C GLU A 161 -11.39 1.24 4.03
N VAL A 162 -11.88 0.05 4.30
CA VAL A 162 -11.06 -1.18 4.26
C VAL A 162 -11.47 -1.94 3.01
N ALA A 163 -10.52 -2.10 2.08
CA ALA A 163 -10.77 -2.92 0.90
C ALA A 163 -10.95 -4.38 1.34
N ASP A 164 -12.05 -4.99 0.94
CA ASP A 164 -12.21 -6.43 1.06
C ASP A 164 -11.17 -7.15 0.22
N ALA A 165 -10.44 -8.08 0.81
CA ALA A 165 -9.50 -8.90 0.08
C ALA A 165 -10.27 -9.81 -0.89
N ILE A 166 -10.03 -9.64 -2.18
CA ILE A 166 -10.56 -10.53 -3.21
C ILE A 166 -9.59 -11.70 -3.33
N ALA A 167 -10.00 -12.86 -2.83
CA ALA A 167 -9.18 -14.06 -2.86
C ALA A 167 -8.98 -14.56 -4.31
N ALA A 168 -7.81 -15.13 -4.59
CA ALA A 168 -7.60 -15.86 -5.83
C ALA A 168 -8.55 -17.07 -5.90
N THR A 169 -9.09 -17.35 -7.09
CA THR A 169 -9.93 -18.52 -7.38
C THR A 169 -9.29 -19.44 -8.42
N GLY A 170 -8.16 -19.01 -9.00
CA GLY A 170 -7.43 -19.76 -10.01
C GLY A 170 -6.23 -19.01 -10.57
N VAL A 171 -5.53 -19.66 -11.46
CA VAL A 171 -4.46 -19.08 -12.29
C VAL A 171 -4.59 -19.65 -13.70
N GLU A 172 -4.24 -18.87 -14.71
CA GLU A 172 -4.21 -19.26 -16.12
C GLU A 172 -2.83 -19.03 -16.70
N VAL A 173 -2.25 -20.06 -17.32
CA VAL A 173 -0.92 -20.01 -17.95
C VAL A 173 -1.04 -19.96 -19.47
N THR A 174 -0.37 -19.03 -20.10
CA THR A 174 -0.35 -18.88 -21.54
C THR A 174 1.09 -18.73 -22.06
N PRO A 175 1.46 -19.46 -23.12
CA PRO A 175 0.72 -20.54 -23.80
C PRO A 175 0.69 -21.86 -22.98
N ALA A 176 -0.37 -22.66 -23.14
CA ALA A 176 -0.53 -23.93 -22.47
C ALA A 176 0.42 -25.03 -23.00
N THR A 177 0.94 -24.88 -24.22
CA THR A 177 1.91 -25.80 -24.83
C THR A 177 2.98 -25.01 -25.59
N VAL A 178 4.25 -25.47 -25.49
CA VAL A 178 5.39 -24.84 -26.12
C VAL A 178 6.31 -25.91 -26.69
N SER A 179 6.80 -25.70 -27.92
CA SER A 179 7.85 -26.53 -28.54
C SER A 179 9.10 -25.66 -28.76
N LEU A 180 10.23 -26.12 -28.25
CA LEU A 180 11.52 -25.42 -28.31
C LEU A 180 12.60 -26.35 -28.86
N VAL A 181 13.63 -25.77 -29.45
CA VAL A 181 14.91 -26.46 -29.68
C VAL A 181 15.84 -26.21 -28.52
N VAL A 182 16.77 -27.14 -28.24
CA VAL A 182 17.78 -26.99 -27.19
C VAL A 182 18.44 -25.61 -27.27
N GLY A 183 18.51 -24.91 -26.12
CA GLY A 183 19.10 -23.57 -25.98
C GLY A 183 18.11 -22.41 -26.23
N ALA A 184 16.94 -22.67 -26.80
CA ALA A 184 15.91 -21.63 -26.99
C ALA A 184 15.20 -21.27 -25.70
N SER A 185 14.55 -20.11 -25.68
CA SER A 185 13.78 -19.62 -24.54
C SER A 185 12.41 -19.12 -24.97
N GLN A 186 11.43 -19.25 -24.10
CA GLN A 186 10.05 -18.77 -24.29
C GLN A 186 9.52 -18.14 -23.00
N GLN A 187 8.91 -16.97 -23.14
CA GLN A 187 8.20 -16.33 -22.05
C GLN A 187 6.80 -16.96 -21.87
N LEU A 188 6.51 -17.46 -20.67
CA LEU A 188 5.16 -17.76 -20.25
C LEU A 188 4.56 -16.58 -19.49
N SER A 189 3.25 -16.40 -19.58
CA SER A 189 2.48 -15.46 -18.80
C SER A 189 1.52 -16.20 -17.89
N GLY A 190 1.52 -15.87 -16.60
CA GLY A 190 0.53 -16.35 -15.65
C GLY A 190 -0.40 -15.22 -15.24
N SER A 191 -1.71 -15.48 -15.21
CA SER A 191 -2.73 -14.53 -14.80
C SER A 191 -3.55 -15.11 -13.67
N VAL A 192 -3.56 -14.45 -12.51
CA VAL A 192 -4.39 -14.86 -11.37
C VAL A 192 -5.84 -14.46 -11.64
N LEU A 193 -6.76 -15.32 -11.28
CA LEU A 193 -8.20 -15.11 -11.40
C LEU A 193 -8.84 -14.96 -10.01
N PRO A 194 -9.86 -14.10 -9.84
CA PRO A 194 -10.31 -13.14 -10.86
C PRO A 194 -9.25 -12.05 -11.12
N VAL A 195 -9.42 -11.30 -12.20
CA VAL A 195 -8.44 -10.27 -12.63
C VAL A 195 -8.19 -9.17 -11.60
N ASP A 196 -9.14 -8.96 -10.70
CA ASP A 196 -9.12 -8.03 -9.56
C ASP A 196 -8.72 -8.70 -8.23
N ALA A 197 -8.24 -9.96 -8.26
CA ALA A 197 -7.69 -10.60 -7.06
C ALA A 197 -6.65 -9.70 -6.38
N THR A 198 -6.72 -9.59 -5.05
CA THR A 198 -5.89 -8.69 -4.26
C THR A 198 -4.42 -9.11 -4.30
N ASN A 199 -4.15 -10.42 -4.19
CA ASN A 199 -2.82 -10.99 -4.32
C ASN A 199 -2.66 -11.66 -5.68
N LYS A 200 -1.75 -11.15 -6.50
CA LYS A 200 -1.43 -11.67 -7.84
C LYS A 200 -0.07 -12.35 -7.92
N ALA A 201 0.53 -12.65 -6.79
CA ALA A 201 1.84 -13.28 -6.76
C ALA A 201 1.75 -14.75 -7.24
N ILE A 202 2.65 -15.09 -8.16
CA ILE A 202 2.77 -16.42 -8.77
C ILE A 202 4.20 -16.90 -8.58
N SER A 203 4.35 -18.16 -8.19
CA SER A 203 5.60 -18.90 -8.22
C SER A 203 5.61 -19.89 -9.37
N TRP A 204 6.79 -20.11 -9.94
CA TRP A 204 6.99 -21.01 -11.07
C TRP A 204 7.88 -22.18 -10.67
N SER A 205 7.58 -23.37 -11.18
CA SER A 205 8.41 -24.57 -11.00
C SER A 205 8.44 -25.43 -12.26
N SER A 206 9.51 -26.17 -12.45
CA SER A 206 9.65 -27.17 -13.52
C SER A 206 9.55 -28.58 -12.93
N SER A 207 8.90 -29.48 -13.65
CA SER A 207 8.89 -30.89 -13.30
C SER A 207 10.24 -31.60 -13.56
N ASP A 208 11.06 -31.02 -14.44
CA ASP A 208 12.38 -31.52 -14.80
C ASP A 208 13.29 -30.37 -15.27
N GLU A 209 14.19 -29.95 -14.39
CA GLU A 209 15.12 -28.86 -14.67
C GLU A 209 16.27 -29.26 -15.58
N GLU A 210 16.49 -30.56 -15.79
CA GLU A 210 17.49 -31.05 -16.75
C GLU A 210 16.99 -30.90 -18.21
N ILE A 211 15.66 -30.87 -18.39
CA ILE A 211 15.02 -30.67 -19.70
C ILE A 211 14.69 -29.20 -19.93
N ALA A 212 14.03 -28.54 -18.96
CA ALA A 212 13.65 -27.14 -19.04
C ALA A 212 13.67 -26.47 -17.69
N THR A 213 14.28 -25.29 -17.58
CA THR A 213 14.25 -24.44 -16.38
C THR A 213 13.27 -23.28 -16.56
N VAL A 214 12.80 -22.71 -15.45
CA VAL A 214 11.96 -21.52 -15.44
C VAL A 214 12.46 -20.52 -14.40
N THR A 215 12.40 -19.24 -14.73
CA THR A 215 12.71 -18.15 -13.79
C THR A 215 11.47 -17.71 -13.04
N ASP A 216 11.65 -16.94 -11.95
CA ASP A 216 10.56 -16.32 -11.17
C ASP A 216 9.61 -15.45 -12.02
N ASN A 217 10.08 -14.96 -13.18
CA ASN A 217 9.30 -14.17 -14.12
C ASN A 217 8.63 -15.01 -15.22
N GLY A 218 8.69 -16.34 -15.15
CA GLY A 218 8.08 -17.23 -16.12
C GLY A 218 8.87 -17.39 -17.44
N LEU A 219 10.15 -17.00 -17.50
CA LEU A 219 10.99 -17.26 -18.67
C LEU A 219 11.49 -18.71 -18.63
N VAL A 220 11.04 -19.53 -19.56
CA VAL A 220 11.47 -20.90 -19.75
C VAL A 220 12.70 -20.95 -20.66
N LYS A 221 13.68 -21.80 -20.30
CA LYS A 221 14.87 -22.10 -21.11
C LYS A 221 14.99 -23.60 -21.31
N ALA A 222 15.09 -24.00 -22.58
CA ALA A 222 15.29 -25.40 -22.97
C ALA A 222 16.75 -25.83 -22.76
N ILE A 223 16.97 -26.94 -22.03
CA ILE A 223 18.30 -27.44 -21.65
C ILE A 223 18.67 -28.68 -22.45
N ALA A 224 17.78 -29.70 -22.50
CA ALA A 224 17.99 -30.95 -23.22
C ALA A 224 16.71 -31.46 -23.88
N ALA A 225 16.82 -32.31 -24.90
CA ALA A 225 15.66 -32.91 -25.58
C ALA A 225 14.84 -33.77 -24.62
N GLY A 226 13.52 -33.59 -24.63
CA GLY A 226 12.58 -34.29 -23.74
C GLY A 226 11.30 -33.49 -23.56
N SER A 227 10.55 -33.83 -22.50
CA SER A 227 9.31 -33.15 -22.13
C SER A 227 9.34 -32.78 -20.66
N ALA A 228 8.99 -31.53 -20.35
CA ALA A 228 8.83 -31.03 -19.00
C ALA A 228 7.50 -30.27 -18.87
N THR A 229 6.98 -30.20 -17.65
CA THR A 229 5.79 -29.40 -17.34
C THR A 229 6.21 -28.22 -16.45
N ILE A 230 5.91 -27.02 -16.88
CA ILE A 230 6.09 -25.83 -16.06
C ILE A 230 4.77 -25.54 -15.36
N THR A 231 4.84 -25.39 -14.03
CA THR A 231 3.68 -25.13 -13.18
C THR A 231 3.77 -23.72 -12.61
N ALA A 232 2.70 -22.97 -12.74
CA ALA A 232 2.47 -21.73 -12.01
C ALA A 232 1.60 -22.01 -10.78
N THR A 233 1.94 -21.45 -9.63
CA THR A 233 1.19 -21.61 -8.38
C THR A 233 0.93 -20.23 -7.77
N THR A 234 -0.33 -19.92 -7.43
CA THR A 234 -0.65 -18.67 -6.74
C THR A 234 -0.19 -18.72 -5.29
N SER A 235 0.27 -17.59 -4.76
CA SER A 235 0.61 -17.46 -3.34
C SER A 235 -0.62 -17.43 -2.45
N ASP A 236 -1.77 -17.04 -3.00
CA ASP A 236 -3.07 -17.02 -2.37
C ASP A 236 -3.87 -18.24 -2.86
N GLY A 237 -4.24 -19.14 -1.95
CA GLY A 237 -5.06 -20.33 -2.24
C GLY A 237 -4.33 -21.49 -2.90
N SER A 238 -3.05 -21.35 -3.28
CA SER A 238 -2.24 -22.40 -3.93
C SER A 238 -2.89 -23.03 -5.17
N PHE A 239 -3.59 -22.24 -5.97
CA PHE A 239 -4.14 -22.66 -7.26
C PHE A 239 -3.01 -22.84 -8.26
N THR A 240 -3.14 -23.84 -9.12
CA THR A 240 -2.10 -24.19 -10.10
C THR A 240 -2.67 -24.29 -11.50
N ASP A 241 -1.83 -23.91 -12.49
CA ASP A 241 -2.03 -24.21 -13.90
C ASP A 241 -0.67 -24.48 -14.56
N THR A 242 -0.68 -25.12 -15.71
CA THR A 242 0.53 -25.68 -16.30
C THR A 242 0.71 -25.35 -17.77
N SER A 243 1.98 -25.33 -18.19
CA SER A 243 2.39 -25.33 -19.61
C SER A 243 3.22 -26.57 -19.91
N ALA A 244 2.84 -27.33 -20.93
CA ALA A 244 3.60 -28.47 -21.40
C ALA A 244 4.71 -28.04 -22.36
N ILE A 245 5.96 -28.34 -22.02
CA ILE A 245 7.14 -27.97 -22.80
C ILE A 245 7.69 -29.23 -23.48
N THR A 246 7.85 -29.19 -24.81
CA THR A 246 8.53 -30.24 -25.58
C THR A 246 9.81 -29.63 -26.15
N VAL A 247 10.95 -30.20 -25.81
CA VAL A 247 12.25 -29.79 -26.32
C VAL A 247 12.77 -30.80 -27.34
N THR A 248 13.15 -30.35 -28.50
CA THR A 248 13.74 -31.16 -29.58
C THR A 248 15.21 -30.81 -29.77
N GLU A 249 15.98 -31.78 -30.27
CA GLU A 249 17.33 -31.47 -30.74
C GLU A 249 17.28 -30.56 -31.95
N SER A 250 18.34 -29.77 -32.16
CA SER A 250 18.51 -28.82 -33.29
C SER A 250 18.91 -29.52 -34.59
#